data_218ced0a95afb61a61f24a2c83cd8979
#
_entry.id   218ced0a95afb61a61f24a2c83cd8979
#
_cell.length_a   1.000
_cell.length_b   1.000
_cell.length_c   1.000
_cell.angle_alpha   90.00
_cell.angle_beta   90.00
_cell.angle_gamma   90.00
#
_symmetry.space_group_name_H-M   'P 1'
#
loop_
_entity.id
_entity.type
_entity.pdbx_description
1 polymer ?
#
loop_
_entity_poly.entity_id
_entity_poly.type
_entity_poly.pdbx_seq_one_letter_code
_entity_poly.pdbx_strand_id
1 'polypeptide(L)'
;GADRMSSFGDWVAISDEVDLPTAQILSKAVSDGVIAPGYTPEALELLSKKRKGSYNVIQIDPAFEPAELESKELFGIVFEQKRNNLIPDASLLQNIVTKNKQLPEAAVRDLVIAMITLKYTQSNSVCFALDGQVIGVGAGQQSRIHCTRLAASKADIWYLRQHPVVLGLQFAEGVKGPDRDNAIDQFLRDDLSEAESVELDKLFAVKPEKLTAEAKKEWLRGLNGVALGSDAFFPFRDNIDRAQQSGVKYIVQPGGSVRDDLVIEACDAYGMAMAFSGVRLFHH
;
A
#
# COMPACT_ATOMS: atom_id res chain seq x y z
N GLY A 1 2.77 -6.52 2.35
CA GLY A 1 1.82 -6.48 2.49
C GLY A 1 0.42 -5.90 2.29
N ALA A 2 0.27 -4.76 1.62
CA ALA A 2 -1.04 -4.14 1.41
C ALA A 2 -1.94 -4.96 0.47
N ASP A 3 -1.36 -5.61 -0.53
CA ASP A 3 -2.07 -6.47 -1.47
C ASP A 3 -1.58 -7.91 -1.32
N ARG A 4 -2.41 -8.79 -0.76
CA ARG A 4 -2.00 -10.13 -0.35
C ARG A 4 -2.44 -11.24 -1.30
N MET A 5 -3.25 -10.94 -2.31
CA MET A 5 -3.90 -11.98 -3.09
C MET A 5 -2.95 -12.72 -4.03
N SER A 6 -2.44 -12.07 -5.02
CA SER A 6 -1.70 -12.70 -6.11
C SER A 6 -0.42 -11.94 -6.45
N SER A 7 0.34 -11.58 -5.42
CA SER A 7 1.63 -10.92 -5.59
C SER A 7 2.67 -11.93 -6.08
N PHE A 8 2.65 -12.23 -7.38
CA PHE A 8 3.65 -13.06 -8.02
C PHE A 8 4.67 -12.19 -8.76
N GLY A 9 5.95 -12.61 -8.76
CA GLY A 9 7.05 -11.83 -9.31
C GLY A 9 7.60 -10.78 -8.35
N ASP A 10 7.18 -10.81 -7.09
CA ASP A 10 7.55 -9.83 -6.07
C ASP A 10 9.00 -9.95 -5.66
N TRP A 11 9.60 -8.79 -5.40
CA TRP A 11 10.91 -8.66 -4.77
C TRP A 11 10.77 -7.92 -3.44
N VAL A 12 11.56 -8.36 -2.47
CA VAL A 12 11.60 -7.73 -1.14
C VAL A 12 12.89 -6.93 -1.02
N ALA A 13 12.77 -5.62 -0.75
CA ALA A 13 13.90 -4.76 -0.44
C ALA A 13 13.89 -4.45 1.06
N ILE A 14 15.03 -4.67 1.71
CA ILE A 14 15.24 -4.43 3.14
C ILE A 14 16.35 -3.37 3.29
N SER A 15 16.14 -2.38 4.14
CA SER A 15 17.07 -1.27 4.38
C SER A 15 18.28 -1.66 5.24
N ASP A 16 18.12 -2.71 6.05
CA ASP A 16 19.08 -3.13 7.06
C ASP A 16 19.53 -4.59 6.82
N GLU A 17 20.48 -5.07 7.63
CA GLU A 17 20.90 -6.47 7.59
C GLU A 17 19.72 -7.40 7.94
N VAL A 18 19.49 -8.40 7.10
CA VAL A 18 18.43 -9.40 7.30
C VAL A 18 18.84 -10.38 8.38
N ASP A 19 18.12 -10.40 9.48
CA ASP A 19 18.26 -11.34 10.59
C ASP A 19 17.43 -12.63 10.40
N LEU A 20 17.62 -13.60 11.27
CA LEU A 20 16.90 -14.87 11.20
C LEU A 20 15.37 -14.72 11.34
N PRO A 21 14.80 -13.90 12.26
CA PRO A 21 13.36 -13.66 12.32
C PRO A 21 12.78 -13.11 11.02
N THR A 22 13.44 -12.13 10.42
CA THR A 22 13.05 -11.57 9.11
C THR A 22 13.11 -12.64 8.02
N ALA A 23 14.19 -13.42 7.95
CA ALA A 23 14.32 -14.51 6.98
C ALA A 23 13.24 -15.58 7.17
N GLN A 24 12.81 -15.88 8.38
CA GLN A 24 11.71 -16.82 8.67
C GLN A 24 10.37 -16.33 8.10
N ILE A 25 10.10 -15.02 8.16
CA ILE A 25 8.92 -14.41 7.55
C ILE A 25 9.02 -14.53 6.03
N LEU A 26 10.16 -14.10 5.45
CA LEU A 26 10.40 -14.13 4.00
C LEU A 26 10.36 -15.54 3.43
N SER A 27 10.82 -16.55 4.18
CA SER A 27 10.80 -17.94 3.74
C SER A 27 9.40 -18.47 3.46
N LYS A 28 8.39 -17.96 4.17
CA LYS A 28 6.98 -18.35 4.07
C LYS A 28 6.20 -17.50 3.05
N ALA A 29 6.67 -16.29 2.76
CA ALA A 29 6.03 -15.39 1.82
C ALA A 29 6.30 -15.81 0.37
N VAL A 30 5.36 -15.53 -0.54
CA VAL A 30 5.60 -15.68 -1.98
C VAL A 30 6.42 -14.49 -2.45
N SER A 31 7.63 -14.74 -2.96
CA SER A 31 8.50 -13.74 -3.57
C SER A 31 9.56 -14.43 -4.43
N ASP A 32 10.13 -13.71 -5.40
CA ASP A 32 11.14 -14.24 -6.32
C ASP A 32 12.56 -13.91 -5.88
N GLY A 33 12.72 -12.90 -5.04
CA GLY A 33 14.02 -12.53 -4.50
C GLY A 33 13.94 -11.52 -3.36
N VAL A 34 15.10 -11.31 -2.73
CA VAL A 34 15.31 -10.31 -1.70
C VAL A 34 16.60 -9.55 -1.99
N ILE A 35 16.60 -8.25 -1.70
CA ILE A 35 17.77 -7.39 -1.76
C ILE A 35 17.94 -6.67 -0.43
N ALA A 36 19.15 -6.70 0.13
CA ALA A 36 19.50 -6.07 1.40
C ALA A 36 20.99 -5.72 1.45
N PRO A 37 21.43 -4.83 2.36
CA PRO A 37 22.85 -4.52 2.56
C PRO A 37 23.65 -5.67 3.15
N GLY A 38 23.00 -6.63 3.83
CA GLY A 38 23.65 -7.77 4.44
C GLY A 38 22.64 -8.83 4.90
N TYR A 39 23.19 -9.98 5.32
CA TYR A 39 22.44 -11.11 5.84
C TYR A 39 23.24 -11.78 6.95
N THR A 40 22.62 -12.10 8.08
CA THR A 40 23.29 -12.96 9.05
C THR A 40 23.52 -14.36 8.45
N PRO A 41 24.53 -15.12 8.90
CA PRO A 41 24.81 -16.46 8.36
C PRO A 41 23.59 -17.38 8.36
N GLU A 42 22.80 -17.37 9.44
CA GLU A 42 21.60 -18.20 9.60
C GLU A 42 20.47 -17.75 8.66
N ALA A 43 20.32 -16.44 8.45
CA ALA A 43 19.35 -15.88 7.51
C ALA A 43 19.70 -16.26 6.06
N LEU A 44 20.98 -16.13 5.69
CA LEU A 44 21.47 -16.49 4.37
C LEU A 44 21.29 -18.00 4.10
N GLU A 45 21.61 -18.86 5.08
CA GLU A 45 21.42 -20.30 4.97
C GLU A 45 19.95 -20.66 4.74
N LEU A 46 19.02 -20.02 5.48
CA LEU A 46 17.59 -20.28 5.35
C LEU A 46 17.06 -19.82 3.98
N LEU A 47 17.41 -18.61 3.54
CA LEU A 47 16.93 -18.04 2.28
C LEU A 47 17.52 -18.75 1.06
N SER A 48 18.78 -19.19 1.11
CA SER A 48 19.41 -19.95 0.03
C SER A 48 18.72 -21.28 -0.28
N LYS A 49 18.05 -21.87 0.71
CA LYS A 49 17.29 -23.13 0.54
C LYS A 49 15.89 -22.91 -0.04
N LYS A 50 15.39 -21.68 -0.02
CA LYS A 50 14.06 -21.34 -0.55
C LYS A 50 13.98 -21.66 -2.04
N ARG A 51 12.79 -22.10 -2.51
CA ARG A 51 12.55 -22.51 -3.91
C ARG A 51 13.58 -23.52 -4.43
N LYS A 52 13.99 -24.45 -3.57
CA LYS A 52 15.02 -25.49 -3.90
C LYS A 52 16.36 -24.88 -4.36
N GLY A 53 16.73 -23.72 -3.83
CA GLY A 53 17.98 -23.04 -4.16
C GLY A 53 17.89 -22.06 -5.35
N SER A 54 16.72 -21.82 -5.91
CA SER A 54 16.52 -20.87 -7.02
C SER A 54 15.99 -19.50 -6.57
N TYR A 55 15.93 -19.24 -5.27
CA TYR A 55 15.54 -17.93 -4.73
C TYR A 55 16.71 -16.95 -4.88
N ASN A 56 16.44 -15.77 -5.43
CA ASN A 56 17.46 -14.76 -5.62
C ASN A 56 17.74 -14.02 -4.31
N VAL A 57 18.97 -14.08 -3.83
CA VAL A 57 19.43 -13.32 -2.66
C VAL A 57 20.52 -12.36 -3.13
N ILE A 58 20.22 -11.06 -3.12
CA ILE A 58 21.12 -10.02 -3.63
C ILE A 58 21.62 -9.18 -2.46
N GLN A 59 22.93 -9.03 -2.36
CA GLN A 59 23.54 -8.05 -1.48
C GLN A 59 23.83 -6.78 -2.25
N ILE A 60 23.33 -5.64 -1.75
CA ILE A 60 23.60 -4.32 -2.30
C ILE A 60 24.71 -3.63 -1.50
N ASP A 61 25.59 -2.92 -2.18
CA ASP A 61 26.53 -2.01 -1.53
C ASP A 61 25.78 -0.75 -1.06
N PRO A 62 25.64 -0.50 0.24
CA PRO A 62 24.94 0.68 0.76
C PRO A 62 25.68 1.99 0.44
N ALA A 63 26.95 1.95 0.07
CA ALA A 63 27.72 3.13 -0.34
C ALA A 63 27.57 3.44 -1.84
N PHE A 64 26.84 2.62 -2.61
CA PHE A 64 26.62 2.90 -4.02
C PHE A 64 25.74 4.13 -4.22
N GLU A 65 26.29 5.14 -4.89
CA GLU A 65 25.55 6.33 -5.30
C GLU A 65 25.19 6.23 -6.78
N PRO A 66 23.89 6.19 -7.15
CA PRO A 66 23.49 6.16 -8.55
C PRO A 66 23.80 7.50 -9.23
N ALA A 67 24.10 7.45 -10.54
CA ALA A 67 24.35 8.64 -11.33
C ALA A 67 23.21 9.67 -11.23
N GLU A 68 23.54 10.96 -11.32
CA GLU A 68 22.55 12.06 -11.24
C GLU A 68 21.55 12.00 -12.40
N LEU A 69 22.02 11.60 -13.60
CA LEU A 69 21.19 11.41 -14.78
C LEU A 69 20.89 9.92 -14.97
N GLU A 70 19.67 9.65 -15.32
CA GLU A 70 19.23 8.33 -15.80
C GLU A 70 18.85 8.39 -17.26
N SER A 71 19.24 7.39 -18.02
CA SER A 71 18.98 7.28 -19.45
C SER A 71 18.18 6.03 -19.77
N LYS A 72 17.23 6.16 -20.70
CA LYS A 72 16.43 5.06 -21.20
C LYS A 72 16.37 5.11 -22.70
N GLU A 73 16.78 4.04 -23.37
CA GLU A 73 16.67 3.91 -24.82
C GLU A 73 15.36 3.20 -25.19
N LEU A 74 14.57 3.84 -26.07
CA LEU A 74 13.35 3.28 -26.65
C LEU A 74 13.34 3.57 -28.17
N PHE A 75 13.24 2.53 -28.96
CA PHE A 75 13.18 2.64 -30.44
C PHE A 75 14.31 3.47 -31.05
N GLY A 76 15.53 3.37 -30.51
CA GLY A 76 16.69 4.13 -30.99
C GLY A 76 16.73 5.60 -30.55
N ILE A 77 15.82 6.03 -29.70
CA ILE A 77 15.78 7.35 -29.07
C ILE A 77 16.23 7.21 -27.62
N VAL A 78 17.21 8.00 -27.22
CA VAL A 78 17.68 8.08 -25.84
C VAL A 78 16.91 9.19 -25.12
N PHE A 79 16.21 8.83 -24.08
CA PHE A 79 15.63 9.76 -23.10
C PHE A 79 16.58 9.89 -21.93
N GLU A 80 16.91 11.12 -21.59
CA GLU A 80 17.76 11.43 -20.42
C GLU A 80 17.03 12.39 -19.52
N GLN A 81 17.03 12.10 -18.22
CA GLN A 81 16.41 12.95 -17.21
C GLN A 81 17.21 12.92 -15.92
N LYS A 82 17.00 13.93 -15.10
CA LYS A 82 17.54 13.96 -13.73
C LYS A 82 16.82 12.91 -12.89
N ARG A 83 17.61 12.06 -12.23
CA ARG A 83 17.08 11.06 -11.30
C ARG A 83 16.34 11.74 -10.14
N ASN A 84 15.22 11.17 -9.73
CA ASN A 84 14.55 11.60 -8.52
C ASN A 84 15.28 11.06 -7.28
N ASN A 85 16.24 11.82 -6.78
CA ASN A 85 17.03 11.48 -5.59
C ASN A 85 16.39 11.99 -4.28
N LEU A 86 15.18 12.56 -4.34
CA LEU A 86 14.45 12.99 -3.15
C LEU A 86 14.23 11.82 -2.20
N ILE A 87 14.64 11.95 -0.96
CA ILE A 87 14.27 11.05 0.13
C ILE A 87 13.12 11.72 0.90
N PRO A 88 11.88 11.22 0.78
CA PRO A 88 10.77 11.79 1.54
C PRO A 88 11.00 11.67 3.04
N ASP A 89 10.85 12.77 3.75
CA ASP A 89 10.97 12.85 5.20
C ASP A 89 9.95 13.82 5.80
N ALA A 90 9.99 14.01 7.11
CA ALA A 90 9.07 14.88 7.86
C ALA A 90 9.19 16.37 7.47
N SER A 91 10.27 16.81 6.83
CA SER A 91 10.45 18.21 6.40
C SER A 91 9.43 18.61 5.34
N LEU A 92 8.96 17.64 4.52
CA LEU A 92 7.93 17.84 3.51
C LEU A 92 6.52 18.05 4.09
N LEU A 93 6.33 17.87 5.39
CA LEU A 93 5.04 17.98 6.06
C LEU A 93 4.83 19.30 6.83
N GLN A 94 5.75 20.26 6.69
CA GLN A 94 5.73 21.50 7.47
C GLN A 94 4.64 22.48 7.04
N ASN A 95 4.21 22.43 5.77
CA ASN A 95 3.17 23.33 5.26
C ASN A 95 1.77 22.72 5.42
N ILE A 96 1.24 22.75 6.66
CA ILE A 96 -0.12 22.28 6.94
C ILE A 96 -1.12 23.38 6.57
N VAL A 97 -2.00 23.10 5.60
CA VAL A 97 -2.90 24.09 4.97
C VAL A 97 -4.31 24.11 5.55
N THR A 98 -4.74 23.05 6.26
CA THR A 98 -6.05 22.92 6.91
C THR A 98 -6.13 23.65 8.25
N LYS A 99 -7.35 23.83 8.81
CA LYS A 99 -7.56 24.39 10.16
C LYS A 99 -6.96 23.52 11.26
N ASN A 100 -7.16 22.20 11.15
CA ASN A 100 -6.46 21.25 12.02
C ASN A 100 -4.97 21.23 11.65
N LYS A 101 -4.12 21.64 12.56
CA LYS A 101 -2.65 21.70 12.37
C LYS A 101 -1.90 20.54 13.05
N GLN A 102 -2.63 19.59 13.63
CA GLN A 102 -2.01 18.53 14.43
C GLN A 102 -1.64 17.34 13.56
N LEU A 103 -0.36 17.03 13.51
CA LEU A 103 0.20 15.80 12.95
C LEU A 103 0.94 15.04 14.08
N PRO A 104 0.28 14.07 14.73
CA PRO A 104 0.96 13.19 15.70
C PRO A 104 2.14 12.45 15.05
N GLU A 105 3.12 12.03 15.82
CA GLU A 105 4.32 11.34 15.36
C GLU A 105 3.98 10.10 14.50
N ALA A 106 2.99 9.31 14.92
CA ALA A 106 2.50 8.17 14.15
C ALA A 106 1.98 8.59 12.76
N ALA A 107 1.24 9.70 12.67
CA ALA A 107 0.76 10.23 11.39
C ALA A 107 1.90 10.73 10.50
N VAL A 108 2.90 11.40 11.08
CA VAL A 108 4.12 11.83 10.35
C VAL A 108 4.83 10.61 9.76
N ARG A 109 5.07 9.57 10.56
CA ARG A 109 5.66 8.31 10.08
C ARG A 109 4.87 7.72 8.91
N ASP A 110 3.55 7.60 9.06
CA ASP A 110 2.68 6.97 8.07
C ASP A 110 2.57 7.81 6.78
N LEU A 111 2.58 9.14 6.88
CA LEU A 111 2.64 10.04 5.71
C LEU A 111 3.98 9.92 4.97
N VAL A 112 5.09 9.79 5.70
CA VAL A 112 6.42 9.56 5.09
C VAL A 112 6.44 8.22 4.36
N ILE A 113 5.92 7.14 4.97
CA ILE A 113 5.79 5.82 4.34
C ILE A 113 4.94 5.91 3.06
N ALA A 114 3.82 6.65 3.10
CA ALA A 114 2.99 6.86 1.93
C ALA A 114 3.76 7.57 0.80
N MET A 115 4.52 8.63 1.11
CA MET A 115 5.33 9.35 0.12
C MET A 115 6.45 8.47 -0.47
N ILE A 116 7.14 7.67 0.36
CA ILE A 116 8.15 6.71 -0.12
C ILE A 116 7.52 5.71 -1.08
N THR A 117 6.37 5.16 -0.72
CA THR A 117 5.63 4.22 -1.58
C THR A 117 5.26 4.85 -2.91
N LEU A 118 4.71 6.06 -2.90
CA LEU A 118 4.29 6.77 -4.11
C LEU A 118 5.46 7.09 -5.03
N LYS A 119 6.64 7.41 -4.49
CA LYS A 119 7.85 7.66 -5.28
C LYS A 119 8.20 6.50 -6.22
N TYR A 120 7.88 5.27 -5.82
CA TYR A 120 8.17 4.05 -6.57
C TYR A 120 6.94 3.38 -7.18
N THR A 121 5.79 4.05 -7.13
CA THR A 121 4.51 3.52 -7.64
C THR A 121 4.15 4.19 -8.97
N GLN A 122 3.73 3.38 -9.94
CA GLN A 122 3.26 3.85 -11.25
C GLN A 122 2.15 4.89 -11.09
N SER A 123 2.35 6.07 -11.66
CA SER A 123 1.38 7.19 -11.63
C SER A 123 0.20 6.95 -12.58
N ASN A 124 -0.93 7.60 -12.35
CA ASN A 124 -1.27 8.31 -11.13
C ASN A 124 -1.42 7.35 -9.97
N SER A 125 -1.05 7.77 -8.77
CA SER A 125 -1.10 6.88 -7.62
C SER A 125 -1.53 7.59 -6.32
N VAL A 126 -2.19 6.81 -5.46
CA VAL A 126 -2.62 7.20 -4.12
C VAL A 126 -2.31 6.04 -3.17
N CYS A 127 -1.83 6.35 -1.97
CA CYS A 127 -1.43 5.39 -0.96
C CYS A 127 -2.09 5.67 0.39
N PHE A 128 -2.63 4.64 1.01
CA PHE A 128 -3.16 4.66 2.38
C PHE A 128 -2.17 3.92 3.29
N ALA A 129 -1.81 4.53 4.41
CA ALA A 129 -0.90 3.95 5.40
C ALA A 129 -1.46 4.07 6.82
N LEU A 130 -1.15 3.11 7.67
CA LEU A 130 -1.55 3.05 9.07
C LEU A 130 -0.55 2.20 9.86
N ASP A 131 -0.20 2.63 11.05
CA ASP A 131 0.66 1.90 11.99
C ASP A 131 1.98 1.40 11.39
N GLY A 132 2.65 2.25 10.60
CA GLY A 132 3.95 1.94 10.03
C GLY A 132 3.90 1.05 8.80
N GLN A 133 2.73 0.83 8.19
CA GLN A 133 2.60 0.02 6.98
C GLN A 133 1.63 0.63 5.96
N VAL A 134 1.84 0.30 4.71
CA VAL A 134 0.88 0.56 3.64
C VAL A 134 -0.28 -0.43 3.75
N ILE A 135 -1.51 0.07 3.68
CA ILE A 135 -2.73 -0.73 3.77
C ILE A 135 -3.56 -0.73 2.48
N GLY A 136 -3.25 0.18 1.54
CA GLY A 136 -3.90 0.20 0.24
C GLY A 136 -3.17 1.12 -0.74
N VAL A 137 -2.98 0.67 -1.98
CA VAL A 137 -2.40 1.45 -3.08
C VAL A 137 -3.30 1.37 -4.29
N GLY A 138 -3.59 2.52 -4.88
CA GLY A 138 -4.22 2.65 -6.19
C GLY A 138 -3.21 3.25 -7.16
N ALA A 139 -2.81 2.50 -8.16
CA ALA A 139 -1.71 2.82 -9.07
C ALA A 139 -2.13 2.77 -10.54
N GLY A 140 -1.45 3.53 -11.39
CA GLY A 140 -1.57 3.46 -12.85
C GLY A 140 -2.92 3.87 -13.42
N GLN A 141 -3.73 4.63 -12.68
CA GLN A 141 -5.06 5.05 -13.13
C GLN A 141 -4.99 6.41 -13.83
N GLN A 142 -5.81 6.60 -14.88
CA GLN A 142 -5.89 7.87 -15.60
C GLN A 142 -6.51 9.00 -14.74
N SER A 143 -7.47 8.66 -13.89
CA SER A 143 -8.14 9.64 -13.02
C SER A 143 -7.75 9.48 -11.57
N ARG A 144 -7.40 10.58 -10.90
CA ARG A 144 -7.04 10.60 -9.47
C ARG A 144 -8.09 9.94 -8.59
N ILE A 145 -9.36 10.19 -8.84
CA ILE A 145 -10.46 9.60 -8.07
C ILE A 145 -10.49 8.07 -8.19
N HIS A 146 -10.10 7.49 -9.33
CA HIS A 146 -10.01 6.04 -9.47
C HIS A 146 -8.86 5.47 -8.66
N CYS A 147 -7.71 6.17 -8.56
CA CYS A 147 -6.64 5.79 -7.64
C CYS A 147 -7.13 5.77 -6.19
N THR A 148 -7.82 6.85 -5.78
CA THR A 148 -8.35 6.98 -4.42
C THR A 148 -9.37 5.88 -4.11
N ARG A 149 -10.29 5.60 -5.02
CA ARG A 149 -11.29 4.52 -4.86
C ARG A 149 -10.63 3.16 -4.73
N LEU A 150 -9.66 2.85 -5.60
CA LEU A 150 -8.94 1.58 -5.59
C LEU A 150 -8.12 1.40 -4.30
N ALA A 151 -7.32 2.42 -3.93
CA ALA A 151 -6.53 2.40 -2.70
C ALA A 151 -7.41 2.23 -1.45
N ALA A 152 -8.50 2.99 -1.39
CA ALA A 152 -9.46 2.93 -0.29
C ALA A 152 -10.15 1.57 -0.20
N SER A 153 -10.57 0.98 -1.32
CA SER A 153 -11.19 -0.36 -1.34
C SER A 153 -10.22 -1.43 -0.82
N LYS A 154 -8.94 -1.34 -1.18
CA LYS A 154 -7.90 -2.23 -0.65
C LYS A 154 -7.67 -2.03 0.85
N ALA A 155 -7.66 -0.78 1.32
CA ALA A 155 -7.56 -0.46 2.74
C ALA A 155 -8.76 -0.98 3.54
N ASP A 156 -9.97 -0.85 2.99
CA ASP A 156 -11.19 -1.39 3.59
C ASP A 156 -11.10 -2.92 3.72
N ILE A 157 -10.68 -3.62 2.66
CA ILE A 157 -10.47 -5.08 2.67
C ILE A 157 -9.37 -5.47 3.68
N TRP A 158 -8.25 -4.71 3.73
CA TRP A 158 -7.19 -4.95 4.70
C TRP A 158 -7.72 -4.92 6.14
N TYR A 159 -8.61 -3.99 6.48
CA TYR A 159 -9.22 -3.89 7.80
C TYR A 159 -10.29 -4.95 8.03
N LEU A 160 -11.12 -5.26 7.02
CA LEU A 160 -12.13 -6.31 7.08
C LEU A 160 -11.52 -7.71 7.27
N ARG A 161 -10.30 -7.95 6.76
CA ARG A 161 -9.59 -9.23 6.98
C ARG A 161 -9.29 -9.50 8.46
N GLN A 162 -9.36 -8.48 9.31
CA GLN A 162 -9.16 -8.56 10.76
C GLN A 162 -10.48 -8.80 11.52
N HIS A 163 -11.61 -8.84 10.82
CA HIS A 163 -12.91 -9.12 11.44
C HIS A 163 -12.93 -10.53 12.04
N PRO A 164 -13.49 -10.75 13.26
CA PRO A 164 -13.50 -12.07 13.92
C PRO A 164 -14.05 -13.20 13.05
N VAL A 165 -15.10 -12.96 12.27
CA VAL A 165 -15.65 -13.95 11.31
C VAL A 165 -14.60 -14.34 10.27
N VAL A 166 -13.82 -13.40 9.74
CA VAL A 166 -12.78 -13.67 8.73
C VAL A 166 -11.62 -14.43 9.34
N LEU A 167 -11.20 -14.05 10.56
CA LEU A 167 -10.15 -14.76 11.30
C LEU A 167 -10.57 -16.18 11.70
N GLY A 168 -11.86 -16.41 11.86
CA GLY A 168 -12.45 -17.70 12.20
C GLY A 168 -12.75 -18.62 11.00
N LEU A 169 -12.46 -18.22 9.76
CA LEU A 169 -12.71 -19.03 8.57
C LEU A 169 -11.94 -20.36 8.61
N GLN A 170 -12.68 -21.45 8.43
CA GLN A 170 -12.12 -22.81 8.42
C GLN A 170 -12.00 -23.29 6.97
N PHE A 171 -10.76 -23.48 6.51
CA PHE A 171 -10.48 -23.92 5.14
C PHE A 171 -10.44 -25.44 5.04
N ALA A 172 -10.84 -25.96 3.88
CA ALA A 172 -10.75 -27.36 3.56
C ALA A 172 -9.30 -27.85 3.58
N GLU A 173 -9.12 -29.15 3.81
CA GLU A 173 -7.79 -29.76 3.82
C GLU A 173 -7.10 -29.55 2.46
N GLY A 174 -5.81 -29.21 2.50
CA GLY A 174 -4.98 -28.97 1.31
C GLY A 174 -5.08 -27.59 0.69
N VAL A 175 -5.96 -26.69 1.15
CA VAL A 175 -6.02 -25.29 0.67
C VAL A 175 -4.78 -24.54 1.11
N LYS A 176 -3.95 -24.08 0.14
CA LYS A 176 -2.65 -23.41 0.36
C LYS A 176 -2.84 -21.92 0.67
N GLY A 177 -1.77 -21.27 1.13
CA GLY A 177 -1.76 -19.86 1.50
C GLY A 177 -2.33 -18.92 0.43
N PRO A 178 -1.85 -18.96 -0.84
CA PRO A 178 -2.41 -18.12 -1.91
C PRO A 178 -3.90 -18.37 -2.17
N ASP A 179 -4.36 -19.61 -2.12
CA ASP A 179 -5.78 -19.94 -2.29
C ASP A 179 -6.62 -19.42 -1.12
N ARG A 180 -6.09 -19.46 0.12
CA ARG A 180 -6.72 -18.85 1.30
C ARG A 180 -6.85 -17.34 1.17
N ASP A 181 -5.78 -16.68 0.75
CA ASP A 181 -5.80 -15.22 0.58
C ASP A 181 -6.83 -14.80 -0.48
N ASN A 182 -6.90 -15.53 -1.60
CA ASN A 182 -7.89 -15.29 -2.64
C ASN A 182 -9.33 -15.61 -2.16
N ALA A 183 -9.51 -16.69 -1.41
CA ALA A 183 -10.81 -17.04 -0.84
C ALA A 183 -11.32 -16.00 0.16
N ILE A 184 -10.43 -15.42 0.98
CA ILE A 184 -10.80 -14.35 1.91
C ILE A 184 -11.24 -13.11 1.13
N ASP A 185 -10.52 -12.74 0.08
CA ASP A 185 -10.90 -11.60 -0.76
C ASP A 185 -12.28 -11.81 -1.39
N GLN A 186 -12.52 -12.95 -2.01
CA GLN A 186 -13.82 -13.31 -2.57
C GLN A 186 -14.92 -13.34 -1.51
N PHE A 187 -14.66 -13.88 -0.32
CA PHE A 187 -15.62 -13.91 0.79
C PHE A 187 -16.09 -12.51 1.19
N LEU A 188 -15.19 -11.51 1.09
CA LEU A 188 -15.48 -10.12 1.43
C LEU A 188 -16.17 -9.33 0.30
N ARG A 189 -16.25 -9.86 -0.92
CA ARG A 189 -16.97 -9.22 -2.04
C ARG A 189 -18.48 -9.37 -1.89
N ASP A 190 -19.23 -8.38 -2.40
CA ASP A 190 -20.71 -8.37 -2.44
C ASP A 190 -21.25 -8.69 -3.85
N ASP A 191 -20.40 -8.76 -4.87
CA ASP A 191 -20.73 -8.86 -6.28
C ASP A 191 -20.40 -10.23 -6.91
N LEU A 192 -20.24 -11.28 -6.09
CA LEU A 192 -19.99 -12.63 -6.58
C LEU A 192 -21.18 -13.15 -7.38
N SER A 193 -20.89 -13.72 -8.55
CA SER A 193 -21.86 -14.52 -9.29
C SER A 193 -22.19 -15.83 -8.54
N GLU A 194 -23.29 -16.47 -8.92
CA GLU A 194 -23.66 -17.77 -8.35
C GLU A 194 -22.56 -18.82 -8.58
N ALA A 195 -21.97 -18.85 -9.77
CA ALA A 195 -20.86 -19.77 -10.09
C ALA A 195 -19.63 -19.52 -9.20
N GLU A 196 -19.21 -18.27 -9.02
CA GLU A 196 -18.09 -17.90 -8.12
C GLU A 196 -18.40 -18.31 -6.67
N SER A 197 -19.64 -18.12 -6.20
CA SER A 197 -20.06 -18.50 -4.85
C SER A 197 -19.98 -20.01 -4.63
N VAL A 198 -20.39 -20.81 -5.62
CA VAL A 198 -20.30 -22.28 -5.55
C VAL A 198 -18.85 -22.76 -5.49
N GLU A 199 -17.97 -22.17 -6.29
CA GLU A 199 -16.54 -22.52 -6.26
C GLU A 199 -15.87 -22.09 -4.96
N LEU A 200 -16.20 -20.89 -4.46
CA LEU A 200 -15.71 -20.40 -3.18
C LEU A 200 -16.10 -21.30 -2.01
N ASP A 201 -17.36 -21.77 -1.97
CA ASP A 201 -17.86 -22.63 -0.91
C ASP A 201 -17.05 -23.94 -0.77
N LYS A 202 -16.47 -24.46 -1.86
CA LYS A 202 -15.63 -25.67 -1.85
C LYS A 202 -14.29 -25.49 -1.12
N LEU A 203 -13.84 -24.25 -0.94
CA LEU A 203 -12.58 -23.94 -0.27
C LEU A 203 -12.71 -23.94 1.26
N PHE A 204 -13.94 -23.99 1.79
CA PHE A 204 -14.17 -24.00 3.23
C PHE A 204 -14.53 -25.40 3.74
N ALA A 205 -13.97 -25.79 4.88
CA ALA A 205 -14.38 -27.02 5.59
C ALA A 205 -15.80 -26.92 6.16
N VAL A 206 -16.17 -25.71 6.58
CA VAL A 206 -17.51 -25.36 7.04
C VAL A 206 -17.91 -24.10 6.31
N LYS A 207 -19.07 -24.14 5.62
CA LYS A 207 -19.60 -22.98 4.91
C LYS A 207 -19.77 -21.79 5.88
N PRO A 208 -19.05 -20.69 5.68
CA PRO A 208 -19.16 -19.54 6.56
C PRO A 208 -20.46 -18.76 6.30
N GLU A 209 -20.98 -18.14 7.36
CA GLU A 209 -22.01 -17.12 7.22
C GLU A 209 -21.40 -15.85 6.62
N LYS A 210 -22.01 -15.31 5.56
CA LYS A 210 -21.54 -14.09 4.90
C LYS A 210 -21.73 -12.89 5.82
N LEU A 211 -20.71 -12.02 5.84
CA LEU A 211 -20.84 -10.70 6.45
C LEU A 211 -21.81 -9.85 5.61
N THR A 212 -22.85 -9.32 6.25
CA THR A 212 -23.77 -8.38 5.60
C THR A 212 -23.07 -7.05 5.30
N ALA A 213 -23.59 -6.28 4.35
CA ALA A 213 -23.09 -4.94 4.05
C ALA A 213 -23.10 -4.02 5.28
N GLU A 214 -24.12 -4.17 6.15
CA GLU A 214 -24.24 -3.43 7.40
C GLU A 214 -23.14 -3.82 8.39
N ALA A 215 -22.86 -5.11 8.55
CA ALA A 215 -21.80 -5.60 9.43
C ALA A 215 -20.43 -5.13 8.97
N LYS A 216 -20.14 -5.17 7.66
CA LYS A 216 -18.92 -4.62 7.09
C LYS A 216 -18.78 -3.12 7.36
N LYS A 217 -19.85 -2.36 7.11
CA LYS A 217 -19.89 -0.92 7.35
C LYS A 217 -19.71 -0.57 8.82
N GLU A 218 -20.29 -1.33 9.72
CA GLU A 218 -20.12 -1.14 11.16
C GLU A 218 -18.68 -1.40 11.59
N TRP A 219 -18.08 -2.49 11.12
CA TRP A 219 -16.66 -2.78 11.38
C TRP A 219 -15.74 -1.69 10.87
N LEU A 220 -15.97 -1.22 9.64
CA LEU A 220 -15.16 -0.16 9.01
C LEU A 220 -15.22 1.18 9.76
N ARG A 221 -16.23 1.46 10.55
CA ARG A 221 -16.27 2.65 11.43
C ARG A 221 -15.15 2.65 12.49
N GLY A 222 -14.61 1.46 12.80
CA GLY A 222 -13.45 1.32 13.69
C GLY A 222 -12.12 1.73 13.03
N LEU A 223 -12.06 1.77 11.70
CA LEU A 223 -10.88 2.22 10.97
C LEU A 223 -10.75 3.74 11.09
N ASN A 224 -9.67 4.19 11.72
CA ASN A 224 -9.46 5.61 12.02
C ASN A 224 -7.97 5.96 12.07
N GLY A 225 -7.65 7.24 11.89
CA GLY A 225 -6.26 7.71 11.96
C GLY A 225 -5.42 7.37 10.75
N VAL A 226 -6.04 6.95 9.64
CA VAL A 226 -5.35 6.58 8.41
C VAL A 226 -4.69 7.80 7.78
N ALA A 227 -3.44 7.61 7.32
CA ALA A 227 -2.69 8.57 6.53
C ALA A 227 -2.88 8.29 5.04
N LEU A 228 -3.02 9.35 4.24
CA LEU A 228 -3.20 9.30 2.79
C LEU A 228 -2.16 10.17 2.11
N GLY A 229 -1.42 9.59 1.18
CA GLY A 229 -0.54 10.30 0.26
C GLY A 229 -1.07 10.29 -1.17
N SER A 230 -0.75 11.35 -1.93
CA SER A 230 -1.02 11.43 -3.35
C SER A 230 0.21 11.93 -4.09
N ASP A 231 0.58 11.28 -5.22
CA ASP A 231 1.77 11.65 -6.01
C ASP A 231 1.63 12.97 -6.76
N ALA A 232 0.37 13.49 -6.88
CA ALA A 232 0.05 14.83 -7.38
C ALA A 232 -1.15 15.41 -6.62
N PHE A 233 -1.56 16.64 -6.98
CA PHE A 233 -2.68 17.32 -6.34
C PHE A 233 -4.01 16.58 -6.55
N PHE A 234 -4.93 16.73 -5.60
CA PHE A 234 -6.32 16.32 -5.75
C PHE A 234 -7.09 17.37 -6.57
N PRO A 235 -7.68 17.01 -7.72
CA PRO A 235 -8.39 17.97 -8.56
C PRO A 235 -9.78 18.32 -8.04
N PHE A 236 -10.38 17.46 -7.22
CA PHE A 236 -11.77 17.60 -6.73
C PHE A 236 -11.91 17.04 -5.31
N ARG A 237 -12.90 17.57 -4.58
CA ARG A 237 -13.21 17.17 -3.20
C ARG A 237 -13.65 15.71 -3.05
N ASP A 238 -14.19 15.09 -4.11
CA ASP A 238 -14.68 13.70 -4.08
C ASP A 238 -13.62 12.70 -3.66
N ASN A 239 -12.33 13.02 -3.87
CA ASN A 239 -11.21 12.25 -3.35
C ASN A 239 -11.19 12.25 -1.81
N ILE A 240 -11.45 13.41 -1.21
CA ILE A 240 -11.49 13.58 0.26
C ILE A 240 -12.74 12.89 0.83
N ASP A 241 -13.88 13.07 0.17
CA ASP A 241 -15.15 12.45 0.55
C ASP A 241 -15.02 10.91 0.56
N ARG A 242 -14.34 10.32 -0.45
CA ARG A 242 -14.06 8.87 -0.48
C ARG A 242 -13.07 8.45 0.60
N ALA A 243 -12.01 9.21 0.80
CA ALA A 243 -10.95 8.89 1.77
C ALA A 243 -11.51 8.90 3.21
N GLN A 244 -12.42 9.83 3.52
CA GLN A 244 -13.08 9.92 4.82
C GLN A 244 -13.78 8.61 5.22
N GLN A 245 -14.41 7.92 4.27
CA GLN A 245 -15.13 6.66 4.50
C GLN A 245 -14.19 5.52 4.94
N SER A 246 -12.90 5.61 4.62
CA SER A 246 -11.86 4.66 5.02
C SER A 246 -10.97 5.20 6.15
N GLY A 247 -11.51 6.05 7.02
CA GLY A 247 -10.88 6.47 8.27
C GLY A 247 -9.71 7.44 8.13
N VAL A 248 -9.53 8.08 6.96
CA VAL A 248 -8.44 9.05 6.74
C VAL A 248 -8.61 10.26 7.66
N LYS A 249 -7.51 10.65 8.30
CA LYS A 249 -7.38 11.85 9.15
C LYS A 249 -6.22 12.74 8.74
N TYR A 250 -5.23 12.20 8.08
CA TYR A 250 -3.98 12.88 7.74
C TYR A 250 -3.69 12.73 6.25
N ILE A 251 -3.36 13.83 5.59
CA ILE A 251 -3.19 13.85 4.14
C ILE A 251 -1.90 14.58 3.77
N VAL A 252 -1.19 14.05 2.77
CA VAL A 252 -0.11 14.75 2.08
C VAL A 252 -0.32 14.73 0.58
N GLN A 253 -0.18 15.90 -0.05
CA GLN A 253 -0.19 16.08 -1.51
C GLN A 253 0.71 17.27 -1.87
N PRO A 254 1.15 17.41 -3.12
CA PRO A 254 2.01 18.55 -3.49
C PRO A 254 1.33 19.93 -3.45
N GLY A 255 0.01 20.01 -3.61
CA GLY A 255 -0.69 21.28 -3.85
C GLY A 255 -0.51 21.77 -5.30
N GLY A 256 -1.03 22.96 -5.59
CA GLY A 256 -0.90 23.62 -6.90
C GLY A 256 -2.06 23.37 -7.85
N SER A 257 -3.19 22.85 -7.35
CA SER A 257 -4.45 22.83 -8.09
C SER A 257 -5.13 24.20 -8.02
N VAL A 258 -5.80 24.59 -9.10
CA VAL A 258 -6.70 25.76 -9.10
C VAL A 258 -7.91 25.60 -8.19
N ARG A 259 -8.11 24.41 -7.61
CA ARG A 259 -9.21 24.05 -6.72
C ARG A 259 -8.71 23.57 -5.36
N ASP A 260 -7.50 23.91 -4.97
CA ASP A 260 -6.95 23.55 -3.66
C ASP A 260 -7.83 24.06 -2.50
N ASP A 261 -8.45 25.23 -2.67
CA ASP A 261 -9.40 25.81 -1.71
C ASP A 261 -10.58 24.86 -1.40
N LEU A 262 -11.21 24.27 -2.43
CA LEU A 262 -12.32 23.33 -2.27
C LEU A 262 -11.89 22.01 -1.60
N VAL A 263 -10.67 21.57 -1.88
CA VAL A 263 -10.10 20.36 -1.28
C VAL A 263 -9.75 20.61 0.20
N ILE A 264 -9.16 21.77 0.52
CA ILE A 264 -8.88 22.19 1.90
C ILE A 264 -10.18 22.32 2.69
N GLU A 265 -11.20 22.96 2.12
CA GLU A 265 -12.52 23.12 2.75
C GLU A 265 -13.16 21.76 3.07
N ALA A 266 -13.05 20.78 2.17
CA ALA A 266 -13.53 19.43 2.42
C ALA A 266 -12.77 18.76 3.59
N CYS A 267 -11.44 18.90 3.66
CA CYS A 267 -10.64 18.40 4.77
C CYS A 267 -11.04 19.06 6.09
N ASP A 268 -11.24 20.37 6.09
CA ASP A 268 -11.68 21.14 7.26
C ASP A 268 -13.05 20.66 7.77
N ALA A 269 -13.99 20.39 6.86
CA ALA A 269 -15.32 19.89 7.21
C ALA A 269 -15.26 18.52 7.91
N TYR A 270 -14.27 17.70 7.61
CA TYR A 270 -14.04 16.40 8.26
C TYR A 270 -13.02 16.43 9.40
N GLY A 271 -12.50 17.61 9.74
CA GLY A 271 -11.49 17.78 10.81
C GLY A 271 -10.14 17.11 10.49
N MET A 272 -9.83 16.92 9.21
CA MET A 272 -8.57 16.33 8.76
C MET A 272 -7.43 17.36 8.81
N ALA A 273 -6.18 16.88 8.96
CA ALA A 273 -4.98 17.68 8.74
C ALA A 273 -4.37 17.34 7.38
N MET A 274 -4.10 18.36 6.56
CA MET A 274 -3.47 18.20 5.25
C MET A 274 -2.23 19.06 5.13
N ALA A 275 -1.12 18.45 4.71
CA ALA A 275 0.13 19.13 4.37
C ALA A 275 0.33 19.18 2.85
N PHE A 276 0.86 20.30 2.35
CA PHE A 276 1.38 20.45 1.00
C PHE A 276 2.88 20.21 1.01
N SER A 277 3.31 19.13 0.36
CA SER A 277 4.74 18.79 0.23
C SER A 277 5.49 19.68 -0.76
N GLY A 278 4.79 20.33 -1.69
CA GLY A 278 5.39 21.10 -2.78
C GLY A 278 6.10 20.25 -3.84
N VAL A 279 6.10 18.92 -3.69
CA VAL A 279 6.82 17.99 -4.56
C VAL A 279 5.89 16.98 -5.20
N ARG A 280 5.92 16.88 -6.53
CA ARG A 280 5.25 15.81 -7.28
C ARG A 280 6.13 14.56 -7.28
N LEU A 281 5.50 13.42 -7.02
CA LEU A 281 6.17 12.12 -6.96
C LEU A 281 5.84 11.26 -8.20
N PHE A 282 5.63 11.89 -9.35
CA PHE A 282 5.31 11.16 -10.57
C PHE A 282 6.37 10.14 -10.94
N HIS A 283 5.92 8.95 -11.27
CA HIS A 283 6.72 7.82 -11.74
C HIS A 283 6.02 7.20 -12.97
N HIS A 284 6.65 7.34 -14.14
CA HIS A 284 6.13 6.86 -15.43
C HIS A 284 7.10 5.90 -16.12
#